data_f776606b3828cd6de3442b57801a46b7
#
_entry.id   f776606b3828cd6de3442b57801a46b7
#
_cell.length_a   1.000
_cell.length_b   1.000
_cell.length_c   1.000
_cell.angle_alpha   90.00
_cell.angle_beta   90.00
_cell.angle_gamma   90.00
#
_symmetry.space_group_name_H-M   'P 1'
#
loop_
_entity.id
_entity.type
_entity.pdbx_description
1 polymer ?
#
loop_
_entity_poly.entity_id
_entity_poly.type
_entity_poly.pdbx_seq_one_letter_code
_entity_poly.pdbx_strand_id
1 'polypeptide(L)'
;MSFVAEVWVDNWFALYVNGKKVGEDSTPFATERSFNSEKIAFKATYPLTIAVIARDYIENASGLEYIGKPNQQIGDGGLIAQIRDLSTGSVVAATNRSWRVFITNRAPLNETCVKSTEPLRDCKTSLVKNPTSWYSTSFKDSGWKYASEFTAEQVGVKDGYFDFDWSSSAKLIWSSDLRIDNTILLRTTIQAPKSSAVNTQPFVVGSPDFADGGLLPKDYTCDGLGISPAITFSGVPSNTVSLALIMDTIPGPLRPGEVDIGNHFYLILYDIPPSTKLIPAGSTTIGTLGENFQGKKLGYTPPCSQGSGAKIYTIAAFALNARLDLKGTGTTEKVLLSAMEGKVLSKSEIKVRYTRI
;
A
#
# COMPACT_ATOMS: atom_id res chain seq x y z
N MET A 1 -8.11 -18.28 3.48
CA MET A 1 -7.58 -17.29 2.51
C MET A 1 -6.20 -17.76 2.07
N SER A 2 -5.74 -17.35 0.92
CA SER A 2 -4.43 -17.71 0.36
C SER A 2 -3.51 -16.50 0.41
N PHE A 3 -2.29 -16.70 0.89
CA PHE A 3 -1.30 -15.64 1.10
C PHE A 3 0.04 -16.03 0.49
N VAL A 4 0.88 -15.05 0.26
CA VAL A 4 2.28 -15.23 -0.05
C VAL A 4 3.12 -14.36 0.87
N ALA A 5 4.13 -14.95 1.50
CA ALA A 5 5.18 -14.23 2.21
C ALA A 5 6.37 -14.05 1.27
N GLU A 6 6.88 -12.83 1.22
CA GLU A 6 8.14 -12.45 0.59
C GLU A 6 9.07 -12.09 1.75
N VAL A 7 10.21 -12.75 1.83
CA VAL A 7 11.13 -12.67 2.98
C VAL A 7 12.56 -12.60 2.50
N TRP A 8 13.36 -11.73 3.07
CA TRP A 8 14.81 -11.71 2.97
C TRP A 8 15.42 -11.67 4.37
N VAL A 9 16.48 -12.40 4.59
CA VAL A 9 17.17 -12.48 5.88
C VAL A 9 18.67 -12.65 5.67
N ASP A 10 19.45 -12.15 6.57
CA ASP A 10 20.85 -12.44 6.75
C ASP A 10 21.00 -13.20 8.08
N ASN A 11 21.11 -14.57 8.12
CA ASN A 11 21.36 -15.50 6.99
C ASN A 11 20.23 -16.52 6.80
N TRP A 12 19.41 -16.83 7.79
CA TRP A 12 18.44 -17.92 7.75
C TRP A 12 17.22 -17.66 8.61
N PHE A 13 16.07 -18.13 8.15
CA PHE A 13 14.81 -18.05 8.91
C PHE A 13 13.96 -19.30 8.80
N ALA A 14 13.00 -19.44 9.74
CA ALA A 14 11.81 -20.26 9.56
C ALA A 14 10.57 -19.45 9.95
N LEU A 15 9.54 -19.55 9.10
CA LEU A 15 8.28 -18.83 9.21
C LEU A 15 7.16 -19.75 9.72
N TYR A 16 6.44 -19.27 10.71
CA TYR A 16 5.26 -19.92 11.27
C TYR A 16 4.06 -18.98 11.16
N VAL A 17 2.92 -19.55 10.80
CA VAL A 17 1.64 -18.83 10.79
C VAL A 17 0.59 -19.64 11.53
N ASN A 18 -0.08 -19.01 12.49
CA ASN A 18 -1.09 -19.63 13.34
C ASN A 18 -0.62 -20.95 13.98
N GLY A 19 0.63 -20.97 14.46
CA GLY A 19 1.22 -22.11 15.15
C GLY A 19 1.74 -23.22 14.24
N LYS A 20 1.71 -23.06 12.92
CA LYS A 20 2.22 -24.04 11.94
C LYS A 20 3.40 -23.46 11.17
N LYS A 21 4.47 -24.23 11.00
CA LYS A 21 5.55 -23.90 10.09
C LYS A 21 4.99 -23.90 8.66
N VAL A 22 5.13 -22.80 7.95
CA VAL A 22 4.67 -22.64 6.56
C VAL A 22 5.82 -22.66 5.56
N GLY A 23 7.03 -22.39 6.01
CA GLY A 23 8.25 -22.44 5.21
C GLY A 23 9.47 -22.04 5.99
N GLU A 24 10.61 -22.15 5.35
CA GLU A 24 11.92 -21.70 5.83
C GLU A 24 12.80 -21.36 4.65
N ASP A 25 13.93 -20.77 4.93
CA ASP A 25 14.97 -20.51 3.97
C ASP A 25 15.38 -21.80 3.25
N SER A 26 15.42 -21.74 1.91
CA SER A 26 15.85 -22.87 1.07
C SER A 26 17.36 -23.02 1.04
N THR A 27 18.11 -21.95 1.35
CA THR A 27 19.56 -21.98 1.46
C THR A 27 19.98 -22.57 2.81
N PRO A 28 20.82 -23.60 2.84
CA PRO A 28 21.26 -24.18 4.08
C PRO A 28 22.00 -23.18 4.96
N PHE A 29 21.70 -23.17 6.26
CA PHE A 29 22.43 -22.41 7.28
C PHE A 29 23.80 -23.03 7.55
N ALA A 30 24.71 -22.90 6.60
CA ALA A 30 26.00 -23.58 6.60
C ALA A 30 27.21 -22.66 6.41
N THR A 31 26.99 -21.44 5.95
CA THR A 31 28.06 -20.46 5.71
C THR A 31 27.58 -19.03 5.95
N GLU A 32 28.51 -18.14 6.14
CA GLU A 32 28.29 -16.68 6.25
C GLU A 32 27.67 -16.05 4.98
N ARG A 33 27.53 -16.82 3.91
CA ARG A 33 26.92 -16.36 2.64
C ARG A 33 25.61 -17.08 2.33
N SER A 34 24.95 -17.62 3.32
CA SER A 34 23.65 -18.29 3.18
C SER A 34 22.46 -17.30 3.27
N PHE A 35 22.52 -16.20 2.55
CA PHE A 35 21.42 -15.24 2.45
C PHE A 35 20.78 -15.27 1.08
N ASN A 36 19.46 -15.16 1.03
CA ASN A 36 18.66 -15.11 -0.19
C ASN A 36 17.26 -14.55 0.10
N SER A 37 16.45 -14.46 -0.96
CA SER A 37 15.04 -14.10 -0.85
C SER A 37 14.17 -15.34 -1.03
N GLU A 38 13.06 -15.39 -0.28
CA GLU A 38 12.09 -16.50 -0.34
C GLU A 38 10.69 -16.02 -0.61
N LYS A 39 9.96 -16.79 -1.44
CA LYS A 39 8.56 -16.59 -1.74
C LYS A 39 7.75 -17.81 -1.30
N ILE A 40 7.05 -17.69 -0.18
CA ILE A 40 6.37 -18.80 0.49
C ILE A 40 4.85 -18.62 0.40
N ALA A 41 4.17 -19.47 -0.39
CA ALA A 41 2.71 -19.48 -0.48
C ALA A 41 2.11 -20.35 0.64
N PHE A 42 1.05 -19.85 1.30
CA PHE A 42 0.38 -20.59 2.36
C PHE A 42 -1.12 -20.24 2.45
N LYS A 43 -1.87 -21.07 3.20
CA LYS A 43 -3.29 -20.81 3.53
C LYS A 43 -3.43 -20.60 5.03
N ALA A 44 -4.18 -19.57 5.42
CA ALA A 44 -4.47 -19.28 6.82
C ALA A 44 -5.83 -18.54 6.97
N THR A 45 -6.26 -18.39 8.22
CA THR A 45 -7.43 -17.57 8.61
C THR A 45 -7.00 -16.52 9.61
N TYR A 46 -7.67 -15.38 9.59
CA TYR A 46 -7.46 -14.34 10.60
C TYR A 46 -8.02 -14.75 11.98
N PRO A 47 -7.42 -14.22 13.07
CA PRO A 47 -6.22 -13.40 13.10
C PRO A 47 -4.99 -14.19 12.64
N LEU A 48 -4.04 -13.50 11.94
CA LEU A 48 -2.77 -14.10 11.55
C LEU A 48 -1.75 -13.86 12.65
N THR A 49 -1.42 -14.89 13.42
CA THR A 49 -0.25 -14.87 14.31
C THR A 49 0.96 -15.29 13.49
N ILE A 50 1.82 -14.36 13.21
CA ILE A 50 3.05 -14.56 12.45
C ILE A 50 4.20 -14.67 13.44
N ALA A 51 5.02 -15.70 13.30
CA ALA A 51 6.17 -15.92 14.13
C ALA A 51 7.37 -16.34 13.26
N VAL A 52 8.53 -15.78 13.53
CA VAL A 52 9.75 -16.03 12.76
C VAL A 52 10.89 -16.33 13.74
N ILE A 53 11.64 -17.38 13.51
CA ILE A 53 13.00 -17.51 14.05
C ILE A 53 13.95 -17.07 12.96
N ALA A 54 14.80 -16.09 13.26
CA ALA A 54 15.82 -15.58 12.37
C ALA A 54 17.20 -15.77 12.99
N ARG A 55 18.17 -16.14 12.16
CA ARG A 55 19.53 -16.45 12.57
C ARG A 55 20.52 -15.75 11.67
N ASP A 56 21.39 -14.99 12.27
CA ASP A 56 22.65 -14.60 11.71
C ASP A 56 23.65 -15.76 11.87
N TYR A 57 24.47 -15.99 10.86
CA TYR A 57 25.43 -17.10 10.87
C TYR A 57 26.52 -16.86 11.91
N ILE A 58 26.80 -17.89 12.66
CA ILE A 58 27.95 -17.98 13.55
C ILE A 58 28.64 -19.33 13.32
N GLU A 59 29.94 -19.32 13.14
CA GLU A 59 30.69 -20.56 12.86
C GLU A 59 30.68 -21.54 14.06
N ASN A 60 30.62 -20.96 15.25
CA ASN A 60 30.51 -21.72 16.53
C ASN A 60 29.94 -20.82 17.64
N ALA A 61 29.90 -21.29 18.86
CA ALA A 61 29.32 -20.58 20.01
C ALA A 61 30.05 -19.27 20.38
N SER A 62 31.17 -18.94 19.76
CA SER A 62 31.86 -17.64 19.97
C SER A 62 31.10 -16.45 19.37
N GLY A 63 30.22 -16.66 18.42
CA GLY A 63 29.51 -15.61 17.70
C GLY A 63 30.35 -14.94 16.61
N LEU A 64 31.43 -15.60 16.16
CA LEU A 64 32.28 -15.09 15.12
C LEU A 64 32.10 -15.85 13.81
N GLU A 65 32.37 -15.15 12.74
CA GLU A 65 32.51 -15.62 11.37
C GLU A 65 33.98 -15.63 10.94
N TYR A 66 34.30 -16.38 9.90
CA TYR A 66 35.62 -16.46 9.28
C TYR A 66 36.73 -16.78 10.26
N ILE A 67 36.48 -17.66 11.25
CA ILE A 67 37.42 -17.99 12.32
C ILE A 67 38.75 -18.50 11.73
N GLY A 68 39.85 -17.89 12.20
CA GLY A 68 41.19 -18.21 11.73
C GLY A 68 41.56 -17.60 10.39
N LYS A 69 40.69 -16.78 9.77
CA LYS A 69 40.96 -16.05 8.52
C LYS A 69 41.27 -14.59 8.80
N PRO A 70 41.94 -13.87 7.89
CA PRO A 70 42.29 -12.45 8.07
C PRO A 70 41.06 -11.52 8.27
N ASN A 71 39.88 -11.94 7.76
CA ASN A 71 38.63 -11.22 7.85
C ASN A 71 37.71 -11.75 8.99
N GLN A 72 38.29 -12.42 10.00
CA GLN A 72 37.51 -12.85 11.18
C GLN A 72 36.78 -11.67 11.81
N GLN A 73 35.47 -11.80 12.00
CA GLN A 73 34.57 -10.72 12.39
C GLN A 73 33.40 -11.20 13.25
N ILE A 74 32.65 -10.26 13.77
CA ILE A 74 31.33 -10.44 14.37
C ILE A 74 30.31 -10.36 13.24
N GLY A 75 29.18 -11.09 13.32
CA GLY A 75 28.14 -11.12 12.32
C GLY A 75 27.32 -9.83 12.14
N ASP A 76 26.33 -9.85 11.26
CA ASP A 76 25.54 -8.69 10.84
C ASP A 76 24.09 -9.10 10.46
N GLY A 77 23.26 -9.45 11.43
CA GLY A 77 21.89 -9.92 11.18
C GLY A 77 20.97 -8.85 10.58
N GLY A 78 19.86 -9.29 9.99
CA GLY A 78 18.82 -8.43 9.46
C GLY A 78 17.69 -9.22 8.81
N LEU A 79 16.45 -8.75 8.91
CA LEU A 79 15.28 -9.40 8.30
C LEU A 79 14.30 -8.36 7.80
N ILE A 80 13.77 -8.58 6.60
CA ILE A 80 12.60 -7.87 6.06
C ILE A 80 11.60 -8.89 5.53
N ALA A 81 10.31 -8.68 5.78
CA ALA A 81 9.27 -9.52 5.25
C ALA A 81 7.99 -8.73 4.98
N GLN A 82 7.24 -9.17 3.98
CA GLN A 82 5.87 -8.73 3.75
C GLN A 82 5.00 -9.91 3.34
N ILE A 83 3.73 -9.84 3.71
CA ILE A 83 2.74 -10.86 3.37
C ILE A 83 1.64 -10.20 2.55
N ARG A 84 1.34 -10.78 1.39
CA ARG A 84 0.27 -10.34 0.50
C ARG A 84 -0.89 -11.34 0.51
N ASP A 85 -2.09 -10.81 0.50
CA ASP A 85 -3.30 -11.58 0.17
C ASP A 85 -3.33 -11.81 -1.35
N LEU A 86 -3.35 -13.08 -1.76
CA LEU A 86 -3.33 -13.45 -3.19
C LEU A 86 -4.61 -13.08 -3.93
N SER A 87 -5.72 -12.84 -3.22
CA SER A 87 -6.99 -12.45 -3.87
C SER A 87 -7.04 -10.96 -4.21
N THR A 88 -6.31 -10.12 -3.46
CA THR A 88 -6.33 -8.65 -3.63
C THR A 88 -4.99 -8.08 -4.07
N GLY A 89 -3.90 -8.84 -3.93
CA GLY A 89 -2.53 -8.36 -4.11
C GLY A 89 -2.03 -7.41 -3.00
N SER A 90 -2.89 -7.09 -2.02
CA SER A 90 -2.58 -6.12 -0.97
C SER A 90 -1.63 -6.70 0.07
N VAL A 91 -0.67 -5.87 0.54
CA VAL A 91 0.16 -6.21 1.70
C VAL A 91 -0.69 -6.15 2.96
N VAL A 92 -0.85 -7.27 3.64
CA VAL A 92 -1.66 -7.42 4.87
C VAL A 92 -0.81 -7.44 6.13
N ALA A 93 0.47 -7.74 6.01
CA ALA A 93 1.45 -7.68 7.08
C ALA A 93 2.81 -7.30 6.53
N ALA A 94 3.59 -6.55 7.31
CA ALA A 94 4.97 -6.20 6.99
C ALA A 94 5.79 -6.06 8.27
N THR A 95 7.08 -6.36 8.18
CA THR A 95 8.01 -6.15 9.28
C THR A 95 8.18 -4.67 9.58
N ASN A 96 8.10 -4.32 10.86
CA ASN A 96 8.33 -2.96 11.36
C ASN A 96 8.53 -2.99 12.88
N ARG A 97 8.73 -1.83 13.49
CA ARG A 97 8.96 -1.70 14.95
C ARG A 97 7.84 -2.21 15.85
N SER A 98 6.65 -2.53 15.33
CA SER A 98 5.55 -3.08 16.15
C SER A 98 5.72 -4.56 16.44
N TRP A 99 6.62 -5.25 15.76
CA TRP A 99 6.90 -6.66 16.03
C TRP A 99 7.59 -6.84 17.38
N ARG A 100 7.26 -7.92 18.05
CA ARG A 100 7.93 -8.34 19.30
C ARG A 100 9.15 -9.16 18.98
N VAL A 101 10.22 -8.98 19.77
CA VAL A 101 11.49 -9.69 19.61
C VAL A 101 11.97 -10.28 20.93
N PHE A 102 12.50 -11.50 20.87
CA PHE A 102 13.13 -12.20 21.96
C PHE A 102 14.47 -12.78 21.48
N ILE A 103 15.54 -12.49 22.20
CA ILE A 103 16.89 -12.90 21.81
C ILE A 103 17.20 -14.21 22.49
N THR A 104 17.63 -15.21 21.72
CA THR A 104 17.98 -16.54 22.25
C THR A 104 19.47 -16.82 22.20
N ASN A 105 20.22 -16.17 21.32
CA ASN A 105 21.68 -16.27 21.28
C ASN A 105 22.30 -14.88 21.13
N ARG A 106 23.24 -14.57 22.01
CA ARG A 106 24.07 -13.35 21.97
C ARG A 106 25.53 -13.74 22.10
N ALA A 107 26.33 -13.39 21.12
CA ALA A 107 27.76 -13.60 21.12
C ALA A 107 28.44 -12.78 20.03
N PRO A 108 29.66 -12.26 20.27
CA PRO A 108 30.37 -12.26 21.54
C PRO A 108 29.90 -11.14 22.48
N LEU A 109 29.79 -11.42 23.78
CA LEU A 109 29.47 -10.37 24.77
C LEU A 109 30.68 -9.50 25.11
N ASN A 110 31.87 -9.87 24.70
CA ASN A 110 33.12 -9.14 24.84
C ASN A 110 33.80 -9.00 23.48
N GLU A 111 33.44 -7.98 22.73
CA GLU A 111 33.89 -7.75 21.34
C GLU A 111 35.42 -7.79 21.16
N THR A 112 36.19 -7.54 22.23
CA THR A 112 37.65 -7.62 22.17
C THR A 112 38.17 -9.01 21.77
N CYS A 113 37.37 -10.06 21.94
CA CYS A 113 37.75 -11.41 21.55
C CYS A 113 37.71 -11.68 20.04
N VAL A 114 37.22 -10.73 19.23
CA VAL A 114 37.16 -10.88 17.77
C VAL A 114 38.52 -11.18 17.12
N LYS A 115 39.61 -10.79 17.76
CA LYS A 115 40.99 -11.05 17.28
C LYS A 115 41.62 -12.30 17.89
N SER A 116 40.88 -13.05 18.70
CA SER A 116 41.41 -14.25 19.35
C SER A 116 41.69 -15.35 18.32
N THR A 117 42.76 -16.10 18.56
CA THR A 117 43.06 -17.35 17.84
C THR A 117 42.32 -18.54 18.44
N GLU A 118 41.70 -18.38 19.64
CA GLU A 118 40.90 -19.38 20.33
C GLU A 118 39.55 -18.81 20.77
N PRO A 119 38.68 -18.43 19.80
CA PRO A 119 37.44 -17.68 20.09
C PRO A 119 36.48 -18.41 21.03
N LEU A 120 36.38 -19.76 20.95
CA LEU A 120 35.53 -20.54 21.83
C LEU A 120 35.89 -20.41 23.31
N ARG A 121 37.17 -20.19 23.62
CA ARG A 121 37.66 -19.97 25.00
C ARG A 121 37.49 -18.53 25.43
N ASP A 122 37.76 -17.59 24.51
CA ASP A 122 37.97 -16.20 24.86
C ASP A 122 36.71 -15.36 24.72
N CYS A 123 35.76 -15.76 23.83
CA CYS A 123 34.51 -15.06 23.63
C CYS A 123 33.43 -15.54 24.59
N LYS A 124 32.77 -14.58 25.24
CA LYS A 124 31.65 -14.88 26.12
C LYS A 124 30.35 -14.97 25.34
N THR A 125 29.50 -15.89 25.65
CA THR A 125 28.20 -16.10 25.00
C THR A 125 27.05 -16.14 26.01
N SER A 126 25.88 -15.75 25.59
CA SER A 126 24.61 -15.96 26.31
C SER A 126 23.67 -16.74 25.43
N LEU A 127 23.25 -17.89 25.91
CA LEU A 127 22.28 -18.76 25.24
C LEU A 127 21.05 -18.94 26.14
N VAL A 128 19.88 -18.61 25.58
CA VAL A 128 18.59 -18.77 26.26
C VAL A 128 17.74 -19.75 25.46
N LYS A 129 17.17 -20.73 26.14
CA LYS A 129 16.26 -21.69 25.49
C LYS A 129 15.05 -20.99 24.90
N ASN A 130 14.64 -21.37 23.70
CA ASN A 130 13.39 -20.88 23.09
C ASN A 130 12.21 -21.19 24.03
N PRO A 131 11.35 -20.21 24.33
CA PRO A 131 10.15 -20.47 25.11
C PRO A 131 9.28 -21.55 24.46
N THR A 132 8.73 -22.45 25.25
CA THR A 132 7.89 -23.56 24.74
C THR A 132 6.71 -22.99 23.97
N SER A 133 6.45 -23.52 22.78
CA SER A 133 5.33 -23.11 21.89
C SER A 133 5.29 -21.60 21.57
N TRP A 134 6.44 -20.95 21.54
CA TRP A 134 6.57 -19.51 21.28
C TRP A 134 5.89 -19.06 19.99
N TYR A 135 5.72 -19.93 19.00
CA TYR A 135 5.07 -19.67 17.72
C TYR A 135 3.56 -19.92 17.74
N SER A 136 2.98 -20.36 18.85
CA SER A 136 1.54 -20.67 18.93
C SER A 136 0.69 -19.41 19.07
N THR A 137 -0.58 -19.50 18.69
CA THR A 137 -1.55 -18.40 18.82
C THR A 137 -1.88 -18.04 20.27
N SER A 138 -1.71 -18.98 21.19
CA SER A 138 -1.98 -18.79 22.63
C SER A 138 -0.79 -18.23 23.41
N PHE A 139 0.41 -18.19 22.80
CA PHE A 139 1.60 -17.69 23.48
C PHE A 139 1.49 -16.18 23.77
N LYS A 140 1.88 -15.77 24.98
CA LYS A 140 1.87 -14.37 25.43
C LYS A 140 3.26 -13.77 25.29
N ASP A 141 3.41 -12.87 24.34
CA ASP A 141 4.66 -12.17 24.03
C ASP A 141 4.76 -10.76 24.62
N SER A 142 3.83 -10.39 25.51
CA SER A 142 3.77 -9.04 26.09
C SER A 142 5.03 -8.64 26.87
N GLY A 143 5.79 -9.62 27.38
CA GLY A 143 7.09 -9.40 28.03
C GLY A 143 8.27 -9.28 27.07
N TRP A 144 8.09 -9.49 25.76
CA TRP A 144 9.14 -9.34 24.77
C TRP A 144 9.36 -7.85 24.44
N LYS A 145 10.57 -7.52 24.03
CA LYS A 145 10.88 -6.16 23.54
C LYS A 145 10.25 -5.92 22.17
N TYR A 146 10.23 -4.68 21.73
CA TYR A 146 9.92 -4.36 20.35
C TYR A 146 11.16 -4.48 19.47
N ALA A 147 10.98 -4.82 18.21
CA ALA A 147 12.04 -4.83 17.21
C ALA A 147 12.53 -3.41 16.93
N SER A 148 13.79 -3.30 16.55
CA SER A 148 14.39 -2.08 16.03
C SER A 148 14.34 -2.07 14.50
N GLU A 149 14.14 -0.91 13.90
CA GLU A 149 14.20 -0.72 12.45
C GLU A 149 15.59 -0.22 12.06
N PHE A 150 16.08 -0.69 10.92
CA PHE A 150 17.38 -0.36 10.37
C PHE A 150 17.27 0.04 8.90
N THR A 151 18.26 0.78 8.40
CA THR A 151 18.38 1.06 6.96
C THR A 151 19.09 -0.09 6.25
N ALA A 152 18.92 -0.14 4.91
CA ALA A 152 19.64 -1.11 4.08
C ALA A 152 21.17 -0.98 4.22
N GLU A 153 21.67 0.23 4.41
CA GLU A 153 23.10 0.51 4.65
C GLU A 153 23.57 -0.04 6.00
N GLN A 154 22.76 0.13 7.07
CA GLN A 154 23.11 -0.38 8.41
C GLN A 154 23.15 -1.91 8.46
N VAL A 155 22.26 -2.58 7.74
CA VAL A 155 22.23 -4.06 7.63
C VAL A 155 23.30 -4.55 6.64
N GLY A 156 23.71 -3.72 5.69
CA GLY A 156 24.62 -4.16 4.63
C GLY A 156 23.96 -5.16 3.68
N VAL A 157 22.70 -4.88 3.27
CA VAL A 157 21.91 -5.83 2.47
C VAL A 157 22.65 -6.37 1.26
N LYS A 158 22.44 -7.64 0.95
CA LYS A 158 23.20 -8.42 -0.03
C LYS A 158 22.24 -9.06 -1.06
N ASP A 159 22.70 -10.08 -1.75
CA ASP A 159 21.96 -10.81 -2.78
C ASP A 159 20.56 -11.20 -2.31
N GLY A 160 19.60 -11.18 -3.23
CA GLY A 160 18.20 -11.48 -2.96
C GLY A 160 17.37 -10.32 -2.40
N TYR A 161 17.97 -9.33 -1.73
CA TYR A 161 17.22 -8.22 -1.16
C TYR A 161 16.44 -7.42 -2.21
N PHE A 162 17.00 -7.25 -3.40
CA PHE A 162 16.42 -6.47 -4.50
C PHE A 162 15.51 -7.30 -5.42
N ASP A 163 15.25 -8.56 -5.10
CA ASP A 163 14.36 -9.43 -5.88
C ASP A 163 12.88 -9.09 -5.68
N PHE A 164 12.56 -8.32 -4.62
CA PHE A 164 11.20 -7.92 -4.30
C PHE A 164 11.03 -6.41 -4.24
N ASP A 165 9.86 -5.94 -4.70
CA ASP A 165 9.39 -4.59 -4.45
C ASP A 165 8.82 -4.49 -3.03
N TRP A 166 9.66 -4.05 -2.09
CA TRP A 166 9.26 -3.88 -0.71
C TRP A 166 8.25 -2.75 -0.55
N SER A 167 7.10 -3.05 0.06
CA SER A 167 6.12 -2.04 0.47
C SER A 167 6.78 -0.98 1.36
N SER A 168 6.34 0.26 1.25
CA SER A 168 6.79 1.34 2.13
C SER A 168 6.56 1.06 3.62
N SER A 169 5.63 0.15 3.95
CA SER A 169 5.37 -0.33 5.32
C SER A 169 6.34 -1.41 5.78
N ALA A 170 7.06 -2.09 4.89
CA ALA A 170 8.07 -3.08 5.23
C ALA A 170 9.38 -2.39 5.59
N LYS A 171 9.94 -2.77 6.74
CA LYS A 171 11.21 -2.25 7.25
C LYS A 171 12.14 -3.40 7.58
N LEU A 172 13.43 -3.20 7.37
CA LEU A 172 14.45 -4.08 7.93
C LEU A 172 14.38 -3.99 9.45
N ILE A 173 14.23 -5.13 10.09
CA ILE A 173 14.13 -5.23 11.55
C ILE A 173 15.12 -6.26 12.10
N TRP A 174 15.51 -6.06 13.34
CA TRP A 174 16.23 -7.00 14.17
C TRP A 174 15.93 -6.71 15.64
N SER A 175 16.74 -7.26 16.55
CA SER A 175 16.80 -6.76 17.93
C SER A 175 17.38 -5.34 17.99
N SER A 176 17.86 -4.90 19.14
CA SER A 176 18.56 -3.61 19.23
C SER A 176 20.03 -3.66 18.76
N ASP A 177 20.54 -4.84 18.44
CA ASP A 177 21.94 -5.03 18.05
C ASP A 177 22.03 -6.04 16.89
N LEU A 178 22.49 -5.57 15.74
CA LEU A 178 22.67 -6.38 14.53
C LEU A 178 23.83 -7.35 14.64
N ARG A 179 24.82 -7.05 15.47
CA ARG A 179 26.12 -7.73 15.45
C ARG A 179 26.24 -8.90 16.42
N ILE A 180 25.66 -8.74 17.60
CA ILE A 180 25.84 -9.76 18.66
C ILE A 180 24.57 -10.57 18.96
N ASP A 181 23.42 -10.17 18.47
CA ASP A 181 22.16 -10.88 18.67
C ASP A 181 21.94 -11.90 17.53
N ASN A 182 22.64 -13.02 17.55
CA ASN A 182 22.76 -13.96 16.43
C ASN A 182 21.53 -14.84 16.19
N THR A 183 20.66 -15.00 17.18
CA THR A 183 19.40 -15.73 17.01
C THR A 183 18.28 -15.02 17.74
N ILE A 184 17.25 -14.67 17.00
CA ILE A 184 16.09 -13.97 17.53
C ILE A 184 14.79 -14.66 17.15
N LEU A 185 13.80 -14.53 18.00
CA LEU A 185 12.41 -14.89 17.73
C LEU A 185 11.61 -13.62 17.56
N LEU A 186 10.85 -13.55 16.48
CA LEU A 186 10.02 -12.40 16.15
C LEU A 186 8.55 -12.81 16.12
N ARG A 187 7.65 -11.92 16.55
CA ARG A 187 6.21 -12.18 16.53
C ARG A 187 5.40 -10.92 16.25
N THR A 188 4.28 -11.13 15.58
CA THR A 188 3.19 -10.14 15.46
C THR A 188 1.86 -10.85 15.30
N THR A 189 0.75 -10.14 15.54
CA THR A 189 -0.60 -10.65 15.26
C THR A 189 -1.38 -9.60 14.48
N ILE A 190 -1.80 -9.98 13.29
CA ILE A 190 -2.60 -9.15 12.39
C ILE A 190 -4.06 -9.56 12.55
N GLN A 191 -4.89 -8.63 12.96
CA GLN A 191 -6.33 -8.84 13.01
C GLN A 191 -6.90 -8.93 11.60
N ALA A 192 -8.02 -9.60 11.44
CA ALA A 192 -8.78 -9.48 10.19
C ALA A 192 -8.88 -7.99 9.85
N PRO A 193 -8.68 -7.60 8.59
CA PRO A 193 -9.10 -6.28 8.18
C PRO A 193 -10.48 -6.08 8.78
N LYS A 194 -10.68 -5.00 9.54
CA LYS A 194 -12.04 -4.70 10.00
C LYS A 194 -12.87 -4.80 8.73
N SER A 195 -13.76 -5.75 8.67
CA SER A 195 -14.80 -5.77 7.64
C SER A 195 -15.42 -4.38 7.76
N SER A 196 -14.99 -3.46 6.93
CA SER A 196 -15.83 -2.33 6.60
C SER A 196 -17.08 -3.05 6.17
N ALA A 197 -18.14 -2.96 6.96
CA ALA A 197 -19.42 -3.58 6.63
C ALA A 197 -19.56 -3.36 5.14
N VAL A 198 -19.63 -4.44 4.36
CA VAL A 198 -19.72 -4.33 2.90
C VAL A 198 -20.77 -3.27 2.73
N ASN A 199 -20.37 -2.08 2.27
CA ASN A 199 -21.31 -0.99 2.17
C ASN A 199 -22.29 -1.47 1.11
N THR A 200 -23.37 -2.12 1.58
CA THR A 200 -24.42 -2.68 0.72
C THR A 200 -25.22 -1.56 0.07
N GLN A 201 -24.98 -0.33 0.51
CA GLN A 201 -25.52 0.85 -0.14
C GLN A 201 -24.84 1.03 -1.50
N PRO A 202 -25.62 1.21 -2.56
CA PRO A 202 -25.03 1.48 -3.87
C PRO A 202 -24.15 2.72 -3.82
N PHE A 203 -23.06 2.71 -4.60
CA PHE A 203 -22.26 3.92 -4.82
C PHE A 203 -23.13 4.96 -5.50
N VAL A 204 -23.29 6.12 -4.89
CA VAL A 204 -24.14 7.21 -5.39
C VAL A 204 -23.38 8.51 -5.42
N VAL A 205 -23.38 9.15 -6.60
CA VAL A 205 -23.02 10.55 -6.77
C VAL A 205 -24.29 11.41 -6.66
N GLY A 206 -24.18 12.57 -6.05
CA GLY A 206 -25.29 13.50 -5.86
C GLY A 206 -24.81 14.95 -5.76
N SER A 207 -25.74 15.85 -5.54
CA SER A 207 -25.47 17.26 -5.18
C SER A 207 -26.42 17.69 -4.08
N PRO A 208 -26.01 18.57 -3.15
CA PRO A 208 -26.94 19.20 -2.22
C PRO A 208 -27.84 20.24 -2.87
N ASP A 209 -27.49 20.71 -4.08
CA ASP A 209 -28.10 21.87 -4.71
C ASP A 209 -29.12 21.52 -5.79
N PHE A 210 -29.14 20.24 -6.25
CA PHE A 210 -30.09 19.74 -7.24
C PHE A 210 -30.26 18.22 -7.14
N ALA A 211 -31.43 17.73 -7.54
CA ALA A 211 -31.74 16.32 -7.66
C ALA A 211 -31.38 15.79 -9.06
N ASP A 212 -31.30 14.47 -9.20
CA ASP A 212 -31.21 13.80 -10.52
C ASP A 212 -32.44 14.18 -11.38
N GLY A 213 -32.19 14.52 -12.64
CA GLY A 213 -33.21 15.04 -13.57
C GLY A 213 -33.65 16.48 -13.28
N GLY A 214 -33.11 17.14 -12.25
CA GLY A 214 -33.44 18.52 -11.85
C GLY A 214 -32.84 19.58 -12.76
N LEU A 215 -33.02 20.84 -12.36
CA LEU A 215 -32.42 22.00 -13.02
C LEU A 215 -31.05 22.30 -12.45
N LEU A 216 -30.07 22.59 -13.31
CA LEU A 216 -28.77 23.09 -12.87
C LEU A 216 -28.93 24.54 -12.39
N PRO A 217 -28.59 24.86 -11.12
CA PRO A 217 -28.66 26.23 -10.62
C PRO A 217 -27.84 27.19 -11.44
N LYS A 218 -28.35 28.41 -11.57
CA LYS A 218 -27.77 29.49 -12.40
C LYS A 218 -26.30 29.77 -12.08
N ASP A 219 -25.92 29.68 -10.82
CA ASP A 219 -24.55 29.94 -10.36
C ASP A 219 -23.51 28.96 -10.94
N TYR A 220 -23.95 27.80 -11.37
CA TYR A 220 -23.11 26.80 -12.05
C TYR A 220 -23.04 26.95 -13.55
N THR A 221 -23.62 27.99 -14.10
CA THR A 221 -23.70 28.28 -15.54
C THR A 221 -23.02 29.61 -15.89
N CYS A 222 -22.85 29.88 -17.18
CA CYS A 222 -22.28 31.16 -17.62
C CYS A 222 -23.23 32.36 -17.37
N ASP A 223 -24.47 32.14 -16.97
CA ASP A 223 -25.44 33.17 -16.62
C ASP A 223 -25.42 33.53 -15.12
N GLY A 224 -24.58 32.85 -14.33
CA GLY A 224 -24.35 33.09 -12.90
C GLY A 224 -22.86 33.22 -12.55
N LEU A 225 -22.44 32.63 -11.43
CA LEU A 225 -21.07 32.74 -10.95
C LEU A 225 -20.07 31.94 -11.79
N GLY A 226 -20.52 30.95 -12.55
CA GLY A 226 -19.67 30.12 -13.40
C GLY A 226 -18.74 29.18 -12.62
N ILE A 227 -19.09 28.82 -11.38
CA ILE A 227 -18.32 27.88 -10.53
C ILE A 227 -18.80 26.45 -10.72
N SER A 228 -17.95 25.46 -10.42
CA SER A 228 -18.36 24.05 -10.46
C SER A 228 -19.40 23.75 -9.37
N PRO A 229 -20.36 22.82 -9.62
CA PRO A 229 -21.35 22.43 -8.64
C PRO A 229 -20.74 21.72 -7.44
N ALA A 230 -21.43 21.80 -6.30
CA ALA A 230 -21.12 20.95 -5.15
C ALA A 230 -21.51 19.50 -5.45
N ILE A 231 -20.62 18.54 -5.14
CA ILE A 231 -20.81 17.12 -5.44
C ILE A 231 -20.66 16.29 -4.17
N THR A 232 -21.60 15.39 -3.94
CA THR A 232 -21.55 14.43 -2.82
C THR A 232 -21.31 13.00 -3.30
N PHE A 233 -20.66 12.22 -2.45
CA PHE A 233 -20.45 10.78 -2.65
C PHE A 233 -20.96 10.01 -1.44
N SER A 234 -21.68 8.93 -1.69
CA SER A 234 -22.11 7.97 -0.68
C SER A 234 -21.97 6.54 -1.20
N GLY A 235 -21.98 5.55 -0.31
CA GLY A 235 -21.87 4.15 -0.70
C GLY A 235 -20.54 3.79 -1.38
N VAL A 236 -19.48 4.58 -1.20
CA VAL A 236 -18.16 4.30 -1.80
C VAL A 236 -17.69 2.90 -1.40
N PRO A 237 -17.37 2.00 -2.35
CA PRO A 237 -16.88 0.66 -2.07
C PRO A 237 -15.64 0.67 -1.17
N SER A 238 -15.52 -0.28 -0.26
CA SER A 238 -14.45 -0.31 0.75
C SER A 238 -13.04 -0.50 0.19
N ASN A 239 -12.92 -1.08 -1.01
CA ASN A 239 -11.67 -1.30 -1.72
C ASN A 239 -11.33 -0.16 -2.70
N THR A 240 -12.02 0.98 -2.62
CA THR A 240 -11.73 2.17 -3.43
C THR A 240 -10.44 2.83 -2.97
N VAL A 241 -9.53 3.05 -3.91
CA VAL A 241 -8.26 3.75 -3.70
C VAL A 241 -8.37 5.22 -4.08
N SER A 242 -9.13 5.54 -5.15
CA SER A 242 -9.42 6.91 -5.56
C SER A 242 -10.80 7.01 -6.20
N LEU A 243 -11.33 8.25 -6.29
CA LEU A 243 -12.53 8.55 -7.07
C LEU A 243 -12.16 9.41 -8.26
N ALA A 244 -12.97 9.32 -9.34
CA ALA A 244 -12.92 10.22 -10.47
C ALA A 244 -14.31 10.75 -10.79
N LEU A 245 -14.38 11.95 -11.40
CA LEU A 245 -15.61 12.64 -11.75
C LEU A 245 -15.48 13.24 -13.15
N ILE A 246 -16.50 13.06 -13.97
CA ILE A 246 -16.65 13.68 -15.29
C ILE A 246 -18.01 14.36 -15.35
N MET A 247 -18.05 15.62 -15.77
CA MET A 247 -19.28 16.30 -16.17
C MET A 247 -19.23 16.56 -17.66
N ASP A 248 -20.17 15.99 -18.40
CA ASP A 248 -20.22 16.10 -19.86
C ASP A 248 -21.64 16.39 -20.40
N THR A 249 -21.72 16.63 -21.69
CA THR A 249 -22.95 16.62 -22.47
C THR A 249 -22.70 16.14 -23.89
N ILE A 250 -23.67 15.46 -24.48
CA ILE A 250 -23.68 15.15 -25.88
C ILE A 250 -24.14 16.45 -26.61
N PRO A 251 -23.30 17.06 -27.46
CA PRO A 251 -23.68 18.26 -28.18
C PRO A 251 -24.85 17.97 -29.12
N GLY A 252 -25.61 18.99 -29.43
CA GLY A 252 -26.64 18.94 -30.47
C GLY A 252 -26.03 18.76 -31.87
N PRO A 253 -26.89 18.66 -32.90
CA PRO A 253 -26.39 18.57 -34.28
C PRO A 253 -25.41 19.69 -34.61
N LEU A 254 -24.31 19.34 -35.28
CA LEU A 254 -23.32 20.29 -35.74
C LEU A 254 -23.92 21.31 -36.72
N ARG A 255 -23.52 22.56 -36.59
CA ARG A 255 -23.83 23.58 -37.57
C ARG A 255 -22.90 23.45 -38.78
N PRO A 256 -23.29 23.95 -39.96
CA PRO A 256 -22.39 24.00 -41.12
C PRO A 256 -21.05 24.66 -40.77
N GLY A 257 -19.94 23.94 -40.93
CA GLY A 257 -18.60 24.44 -40.65
C GLY A 257 -18.08 24.18 -39.21
N GLU A 258 -18.91 23.64 -38.33
CA GLU A 258 -18.44 23.20 -37.01
C GLU A 258 -17.69 21.86 -37.11
N VAL A 259 -16.63 21.72 -36.30
CA VAL A 259 -15.87 20.49 -36.20
C VAL A 259 -16.48 19.63 -35.11
N ASP A 260 -16.69 18.34 -35.38
CA ASP A 260 -17.11 17.37 -34.34
C ASP A 260 -15.95 17.13 -33.37
N ILE A 261 -16.10 17.63 -32.16
CA ILE A 261 -15.15 17.39 -31.05
C ILE A 261 -15.62 16.29 -30.09
N GLY A 262 -16.70 15.56 -30.46
CA GLY A 262 -17.32 14.56 -29.57
C GLY A 262 -18.09 15.19 -28.42
N ASN A 263 -18.15 14.49 -27.27
CA ASN A 263 -18.79 15.03 -26.07
C ASN A 263 -18.08 16.29 -25.58
N HIS A 264 -18.87 17.24 -25.10
CA HIS A 264 -18.34 18.42 -24.42
C HIS A 264 -18.20 18.11 -22.94
N PHE A 265 -16.95 18.01 -22.47
CA PHE A 265 -16.64 17.74 -21.05
C PHE A 265 -16.32 19.05 -20.31
N TYR A 266 -17.13 19.32 -19.29
CA TYR A 266 -17.13 20.59 -18.55
C TYR A 266 -16.25 20.55 -17.31
N LEU A 267 -16.10 19.37 -16.69
CA LEU A 267 -15.25 19.13 -15.53
C LEU A 267 -14.67 17.72 -15.61
N ILE A 268 -13.38 17.64 -15.44
CA ILE A 268 -12.64 16.39 -15.21
C ILE A 268 -11.89 16.54 -13.89
N LEU A 269 -12.12 15.60 -12.98
CA LEU A 269 -11.48 15.56 -11.67
C LEU A 269 -11.17 14.12 -11.32
N TYR A 270 -9.97 13.83 -10.87
CA TYR A 270 -9.53 12.45 -10.56
C TYR A 270 -8.57 12.44 -9.38
N ASP A 271 -8.17 11.24 -8.96
CA ASP A 271 -7.39 11.01 -7.73
C ASP A 271 -8.00 11.67 -6.49
N ILE A 272 -9.33 11.78 -6.48
CA ILE A 272 -10.10 12.26 -5.32
C ILE A 272 -9.95 11.23 -4.20
N PRO A 273 -9.62 11.63 -2.95
CA PRO A 273 -9.55 10.70 -1.82
C PRO A 273 -10.86 9.93 -1.62
N PRO A 274 -10.84 8.59 -1.40
CA PRO A 274 -12.07 7.80 -1.28
C PRO A 274 -12.90 8.14 -0.04
N SER A 275 -12.32 8.82 0.94
CA SER A 275 -13.02 9.32 2.14
C SER A 275 -13.82 10.61 1.90
N THR A 276 -13.69 11.22 0.72
CA THR A 276 -14.39 12.46 0.36
C THR A 276 -15.90 12.23 0.36
N LYS A 277 -16.64 13.01 1.16
CA LYS A 277 -18.12 12.99 1.21
C LYS A 277 -18.73 14.12 0.40
N LEU A 278 -18.03 15.24 0.31
CA LEU A 278 -18.46 16.45 -0.35
C LEU A 278 -17.27 17.13 -1.02
N ILE A 279 -17.43 17.50 -2.27
CA ILE A 279 -16.61 18.52 -2.95
C ILE A 279 -17.44 19.81 -2.93
N PRO A 280 -17.00 20.86 -2.24
CA PRO A 280 -17.72 22.13 -2.22
C PRO A 280 -17.80 22.76 -3.63
N ALA A 281 -18.82 23.57 -3.85
CA ALA A 281 -18.94 24.35 -5.09
C ALA A 281 -17.68 25.21 -5.31
N GLY A 282 -17.19 25.25 -6.56
CA GLY A 282 -16.00 26.00 -6.93
C GLY A 282 -14.68 25.46 -6.40
N SER A 283 -14.65 24.29 -5.79
CA SER A 283 -13.42 23.70 -5.23
C SER A 283 -12.41 23.34 -6.32
N THR A 284 -11.14 23.69 -6.08
CA THR A 284 -9.99 23.35 -6.95
C THR A 284 -8.89 22.59 -6.21
N THR A 285 -9.12 22.20 -4.95
CA THR A 285 -8.10 21.63 -4.04
C THR A 285 -8.31 20.16 -3.70
N ILE A 286 -9.43 19.57 -4.12
CA ILE A 286 -9.76 18.17 -3.86
C ILE A 286 -9.58 17.37 -5.14
N GLY A 287 -8.61 16.47 -5.18
CA GLY A 287 -8.23 15.71 -6.37
C GLY A 287 -7.37 16.53 -7.34
N THR A 288 -7.22 16.01 -8.56
CA THR A 288 -6.45 16.63 -9.65
C THR A 288 -7.40 17.02 -10.78
N LEU A 289 -7.34 18.28 -11.21
CA LEU A 289 -8.14 18.79 -12.32
C LEU A 289 -7.55 18.38 -13.68
N GLY A 290 -8.38 17.87 -14.58
CA GLY A 290 -8.04 17.63 -15.98
C GLY A 290 -8.44 18.79 -16.89
N GLU A 291 -8.17 18.65 -18.18
CA GLU A 291 -8.53 19.64 -19.22
C GLU A 291 -10.00 19.53 -19.55
N ASN A 292 -10.66 20.67 -19.73
CA ASN A 292 -12.02 20.74 -20.24
C ASN A 292 -12.05 20.87 -21.76
N PHE A 293 -13.25 20.82 -22.40
CA PHE A 293 -13.40 20.80 -23.83
C PHE A 293 -12.94 22.11 -24.56
N GLN A 294 -12.68 23.18 -23.81
CA GLN A 294 -12.16 24.43 -24.40
C GLN A 294 -10.65 24.35 -24.72
N GLY A 295 -10.03 23.18 -24.49
CA GLY A 295 -8.65 22.88 -24.84
C GLY A 295 -7.62 23.53 -23.90
N LYS A 296 -6.73 22.73 -23.34
CA LYS A 296 -5.61 23.13 -22.45
C LYS A 296 -5.99 23.96 -21.22
N LYS A 297 -7.29 24.09 -20.90
CA LYS A 297 -7.78 24.74 -19.68
C LYS A 297 -8.10 23.69 -18.64
N LEU A 298 -7.45 23.79 -17.48
CA LEU A 298 -7.73 22.93 -16.35
C LEU A 298 -8.97 23.41 -15.59
N GLY A 299 -9.76 22.44 -15.11
CA GLY A 299 -10.90 22.68 -14.25
C GLY A 299 -12.22 22.90 -14.98
N TYR A 300 -13.12 23.55 -14.27
CA TYR A 300 -14.49 23.72 -14.73
C TYR A 300 -14.64 24.79 -15.81
N THR A 301 -15.47 24.49 -16.83
CA THR A 301 -16.01 25.48 -17.74
C THR A 301 -17.52 25.46 -17.60
N PRO A 302 -18.18 26.63 -17.34
CA PRO A 302 -19.61 26.62 -17.09
C PRO A 302 -20.41 26.32 -18.35
N PRO A 303 -21.49 25.52 -18.27
CA PRO A 303 -22.47 25.39 -19.33
C PRO A 303 -22.96 26.73 -19.80
N CYS A 304 -22.89 26.96 -21.14
CA CYS A 304 -23.34 28.16 -21.78
C CYS A 304 -24.14 27.81 -23.06
N SER A 305 -25.24 27.07 -22.84
CA SER A 305 -26.05 26.53 -23.93
C SER A 305 -26.50 27.62 -24.91
N GLN A 306 -26.23 27.40 -26.18
CA GLN A 306 -26.77 28.23 -27.27
C GLN A 306 -27.89 27.47 -27.97
N GLY A 307 -28.98 28.19 -28.28
CA GLY A 307 -30.14 27.61 -28.94
C GLY A 307 -31.27 27.24 -27.99
N SER A 308 -32.44 27.00 -28.57
CA SER A 308 -33.68 26.67 -27.85
C SER A 308 -33.66 25.28 -27.24
N GLY A 309 -34.35 25.11 -26.12
CA GLY A 309 -34.57 23.82 -25.43
C GLY A 309 -33.54 23.48 -24.35
N ALA A 310 -33.93 22.59 -23.48
CA ALA A 310 -33.11 22.12 -22.38
C ALA A 310 -31.97 21.24 -22.91
N LYS A 311 -30.75 21.48 -22.40
CA LYS A 311 -29.60 20.59 -22.57
C LYS A 311 -29.46 19.72 -21.32
N ILE A 312 -29.07 18.47 -21.53
CA ILE A 312 -28.84 17.51 -20.46
C ILE A 312 -27.34 17.38 -20.23
N TYR A 313 -26.93 17.55 -19.00
CA TYR A 313 -25.54 17.35 -18.55
C TYR A 313 -25.50 16.14 -17.65
N THR A 314 -24.57 15.23 -17.91
CA THR A 314 -24.33 14.05 -17.07
C THR A 314 -23.15 14.34 -16.14
N ILE A 315 -23.31 14.02 -14.88
CA ILE A 315 -22.25 14.03 -13.88
C ILE A 315 -22.02 12.58 -13.48
N ALA A 316 -20.92 11.99 -13.95
CA ALA A 316 -20.56 10.60 -13.71
C ALA A 316 -19.39 10.52 -12.72
N ALA A 317 -19.55 9.71 -11.68
CA ALA A 317 -18.50 9.39 -10.70
C ALA A 317 -18.07 7.92 -10.82
N PHE A 318 -16.81 7.68 -10.62
CA PHE A 318 -16.17 6.36 -10.70
C PHE A 318 -15.40 6.08 -9.42
N ALA A 319 -15.63 4.93 -8.81
CA ALA A 319 -14.81 4.40 -7.74
C ALA A 319 -13.73 3.49 -8.34
N LEU A 320 -12.47 3.74 -8.04
CA LEU A 320 -11.32 3.07 -8.67
C LEU A 320 -10.50 2.28 -7.64
N ASN A 321 -9.95 1.15 -8.06
CA ASN A 321 -9.05 0.33 -7.23
C ASN A 321 -7.57 0.79 -7.28
N ALA A 322 -7.29 1.91 -7.94
CA ALA A 322 -5.95 2.48 -8.07
C ALA A 322 -6.01 4.02 -8.14
N ARG A 323 -4.88 4.68 -7.89
CA ARG A 323 -4.65 6.06 -8.32
C ARG A 323 -4.29 6.04 -9.81
N LEU A 324 -4.54 7.15 -10.48
CA LEU A 324 -4.23 7.29 -11.90
C LEU A 324 -2.89 8.00 -12.13
N ASP A 325 -2.47 8.85 -11.18
CA ASP A 325 -1.19 9.58 -11.16
C ASP A 325 -0.90 10.32 -12.49
N LEU A 326 -1.96 10.79 -13.14
CA LEU A 326 -1.88 11.58 -14.37
C LEU A 326 -1.48 13.03 -14.07
N LYS A 327 -0.88 13.69 -15.05
CA LYS A 327 -0.65 15.15 -14.99
C LYS A 327 -1.94 15.86 -15.43
N GLY A 328 -2.36 16.90 -14.70
CA GLY A 328 -3.56 17.68 -15.05
C GLY A 328 -3.57 18.13 -16.52
N THR A 329 -2.46 18.71 -16.97
CA THR A 329 -2.27 19.09 -18.38
C THR A 329 -2.17 17.84 -19.25
N GLY A 330 -2.93 17.82 -20.35
CA GLY A 330 -3.03 16.68 -21.26
C GLY A 330 -4.03 15.60 -20.82
N THR A 331 -4.61 15.71 -19.62
CA THR A 331 -5.65 14.77 -19.17
C THR A 331 -7.01 15.23 -19.67
N THR A 332 -7.34 14.83 -20.87
CA THR A 332 -8.68 14.98 -21.47
C THR A 332 -9.59 13.84 -21.00
N GLU A 333 -10.90 13.92 -21.31
CA GLU A 333 -11.84 12.83 -21.04
C GLU A 333 -11.36 11.48 -21.59
N LYS A 334 -10.92 11.46 -22.84
CA LYS A 334 -10.42 10.25 -23.51
C LYS A 334 -9.22 9.65 -22.77
N VAL A 335 -8.27 10.47 -22.34
CA VAL A 335 -7.09 10.04 -21.59
C VAL A 335 -7.50 9.49 -20.24
N LEU A 336 -8.43 10.17 -19.54
CA LEU A 336 -8.93 9.70 -18.25
C LEU A 336 -9.67 8.37 -18.37
N LEU A 337 -10.58 8.23 -19.34
CA LEU A 337 -11.33 6.99 -19.56
C LEU A 337 -10.39 5.82 -19.85
N SER A 338 -9.38 6.02 -20.73
CA SER A 338 -8.38 4.99 -21.02
C SER A 338 -7.56 4.60 -19.78
N ALA A 339 -7.16 5.58 -18.97
CA ALA A 339 -6.42 5.32 -17.74
C ALA A 339 -7.25 4.56 -16.67
N MET A 340 -8.57 4.67 -16.73
CA MET A 340 -9.50 3.97 -15.83
C MET A 340 -9.82 2.54 -16.27
N GLU A 341 -9.47 2.12 -17.50
CA GLU A 341 -9.74 0.77 -17.99
C GLU A 341 -9.21 -0.30 -17.03
N GLY A 342 -10.06 -1.28 -16.68
CA GLY A 342 -9.73 -2.35 -15.73
C GLY A 342 -9.62 -1.92 -14.25
N LYS A 343 -9.81 -0.62 -13.94
CA LYS A 343 -9.67 -0.10 -12.57
C LYS A 343 -11.00 0.29 -11.92
N VAL A 344 -12.09 0.35 -12.68
CA VAL A 344 -13.42 0.78 -12.19
C VAL A 344 -14.06 -0.32 -11.35
N LEU A 345 -14.31 -0.02 -10.07
CA LEU A 345 -15.04 -0.88 -9.13
C LEU A 345 -16.55 -0.63 -9.18
N SER A 346 -16.94 0.64 -9.35
CA SER A 346 -18.34 1.05 -9.42
C SER A 346 -18.46 2.40 -10.12
N LYS A 347 -19.59 2.62 -10.78
CA LYS A 347 -19.97 3.87 -11.44
C LYS A 347 -21.32 4.32 -10.91
N SER A 348 -21.49 5.63 -10.76
CA SER A 348 -22.76 6.29 -10.49
C SER A 348 -22.88 7.54 -11.33
N GLU A 349 -24.07 7.89 -11.75
CA GLU A 349 -24.31 9.12 -12.51
C GLU A 349 -25.64 9.79 -12.13
N ILE A 350 -25.67 11.10 -12.26
CA ILE A 350 -26.86 11.94 -12.21
C ILE A 350 -26.92 12.84 -13.42
N LYS A 351 -28.11 13.27 -13.79
CA LYS A 351 -28.36 14.13 -14.94
C LYS A 351 -29.03 15.43 -14.49
N VAL A 352 -28.61 16.54 -15.06
CA VAL A 352 -29.20 17.84 -14.78
C VAL A 352 -29.56 18.55 -16.10
N ARG A 353 -30.54 19.39 -16.05
CA ARG A 353 -31.01 20.16 -17.21
C ARG A 353 -30.68 21.64 -17.06
N TYR A 354 -30.27 22.24 -18.13
CA TYR A 354 -30.12 23.68 -18.17
C TYR A 354 -30.69 24.23 -19.50
N THR A 355 -31.50 25.27 -19.39
CA THR A 355 -32.05 26.03 -20.51
C THR A 355 -31.64 27.46 -20.32
N ARG A 356 -30.95 28.01 -21.29
CA ARG A 356 -30.67 29.46 -21.34
C ARG A 356 -31.91 30.20 -21.82
N ILE A 357 -32.35 31.19 -21.07
CA ILE A 357 -33.51 32.02 -21.37
C ILE A 357 -33.06 33.23 -22.19
#